data_27684ce7bbe64a19bca34dd16875caba
#
_entry.id   27684ce7bbe64a19bca34dd16875caba
#
_cell.length_a   1.000
_cell.length_b   1.000
_cell.length_c   1.000
_cell.angle_alpha   90.00
_cell.angle_beta   90.00
_cell.angle_gamma   90.00
#
_symmetry.space_group_name_H-M   'P 1'
#
loop_
_entity.id
_entity.type
_entity.pdbx_description
1 polymer ?
#
loop_
_entity_poly.entity_id
_entity_poly.type
_entity_poly.pdbx_seq_one_letter_code
_entity_poly.pdbx_strand_id
1 'polypeptide(L)'
;MVPSGVTPPLIEFIDVSIARQREHLLSRVSLTVAQGAVHVIVGPNGAGKTTLLTAALGLIPFEGRILAHWRGDGRIGYVPQAFAVDPSLPVTVEDFLALTRQRRPVCFGVSRAARARIASLLRDVGLDGLEHRPLSVLSGGELRRVLLANALDPLPELLVLDEPASGLDEGGVGQLEDLVRTLKGSGCTVLMVSHDLEQVRRLADRVTVLDRVVVTEGPAAETLARHDVAALLPSGRRQ
;
A
#
# COMPACT_ATOMS: atom_id res chain seq x y z
N MET A 1 9.46 -17.68 24.87
CA MET A 1 9.15 -16.55 25.75
C MET A 1 9.73 -15.32 25.10
N VAL A 2 8.89 -14.51 24.41
CA VAL A 2 9.29 -13.30 23.69
C VAL A 2 9.59 -12.23 24.75
N PRO A 3 10.71 -11.47 24.65
CA PRO A 3 11.00 -10.40 25.62
C PRO A 3 9.87 -9.37 25.59
N SER A 4 9.35 -9.05 26.77
CA SER A 4 8.32 -8.03 26.98
C SER A 4 8.79 -6.67 26.48
N GLY A 5 8.20 -6.17 25.39
CA GLY A 5 8.51 -4.87 24.77
C GLY A 5 8.65 -4.88 23.24
N VAL A 6 8.71 -6.04 22.61
CA VAL A 6 8.78 -6.13 21.14
C VAL A 6 7.37 -6.36 20.60
N THR A 7 6.86 -5.42 19.81
CA THR A 7 5.60 -5.61 19.08
C THR A 7 5.75 -6.82 18.17
N PRO A 8 4.84 -7.80 18.23
CA PRO A 8 4.95 -9.00 17.40
C PRO A 8 4.90 -8.62 15.92
N PRO A 9 5.61 -9.37 15.05
CA PRO A 9 5.56 -9.13 13.61
C PRO A 9 4.17 -9.46 13.05
N LEU A 10 3.75 -8.73 12.03
CA LEU A 10 2.63 -9.12 11.16
C LEU A 10 3.15 -9.88 9.96
N ILE A 11 4.23 -9.40 9.35
CA ILE A 11 4.90 -10.06 8.22
C ILE A 11 6.40 -10.13 8.48
N GLU A 12 6.98 -11.28 8.16
CA GLU A 12 8.42 -11.52 8.18
C GLU A 12 8.87 -11.98 6.80
N PHE A 13 9.87 -11.30 6.25
CA PHE A 13 10.60 -11.72 5.06
C PHE A 13 11.90 -12.36 5.50
N ILE A 14 12.18 -13.57 5.01
CA ILE A 14 13.34 -14.36 5.41
C ILE A 14 14.08 -14.82 4.16
N ASP A 15 15.23 -14.21 3.88
CA ASP A 15 16.11 -14.48 2.75
C ASP A 15 15.38 -14.47 1.40
N VAL A 16 14.44 -13.52 1.22
CA VAL A 16 13.64 -13.43 0.00
C VAL A 16 14.49 -12.98 -1.16
N SER A 17 14.53 -13.79 -2.22
CA SER A 17 15.22 -13.49 -3.47
C SER A 17 14.27 -13.62 -4.65
N ILE A 18 14.38 -12.70 -5.61
CA ILE A 18 13.54 -12.66 -6.80
C ILE A 18 14.42 -12.39 -8.01
N ALA A 19 14.35 -13.28 -9.00
CA ALA A 19 15.03 -13.14 -10.28
C ALA A 19 14.03 -13.13 -11.43
N ARG A 20 14.31 -12.36 -12.48
CA ARG A 20 13.56 -12.34 -13.72
C ARG A 20 14.52 -12.32 -14.90
N GLN A 21 14.39 -13.29 -15.84
CA GLN A 21 15.20 -13.37 -17.07
C GLN A 21 16.73 -13.24 -16.82
N ARG A 22 17.25 -13.92 -15.76
CA ARG A 22 18.66 -13.89 -15.31
C ARG A 22 19.10 -12.62 -14.57
N GLU A 23 18.23 -11.64 -14.35
CA GLU A 23 18.53 -10.47 -13.53
C GLU A 23 17.97 -10.67 -12.12
N HIS A 24 18.81 -10.48 -11.09
CA HIS A 24 18.38 -10.47 -9.70
C HIS A 24 17.73 -9.12 -9.38
N LEU A 25 16.41 -9.13 -9.17
CA LEU A 25 15.64 -7.95 -8.75
C LEU A 25 15.76 -7.72 -7.25
N LEU A 26 15.79 -8.83 -6.47
CA LEU A 26 16.01 -8.81 -5.02
C LEU A 26 16.92 -9.98 -4.64
N SER A 27 17.80 -9.77 -3.65
CA SER A 27 18.75 -10.76 -3.17
C SER A 27 18.74 -10.83 -1.65
N ARG A 28 18.30 -11.99 -1.11
CA ARG A 28 18.31 -12.32 0.33
C ARG A 28 17.76 -11.21 1.22
N VAL A 29 16.62 -10.65 0.84
CA VAL A 29 15.93 -9.60 1.60
C VAL A 29 15.33 -10.22 2.86
N SER A 30 15.73 -9.72 4.03
CA SER A 30 15.16 -10.08 5.32
C SER A 30 14.77 -8.81 6.04
N LEU A 31 13.49 -8.69 6.41
CA LEU A 31 12.94 -7.56 7.17
C LEU A 31 11.67 -7.98 7.90
N THR A 32 11.24 -7.16 8.86
CA THR A 32 10.10 -7.45 9.71
C THR A 32 9.14 -6.26 9.78
N VAL A 33 7.87 -6.50 9.46
CA VAL A 33 6.80 -5.51 9.58
C VAL A 33 6.05 -5.75 10.89
N ALA A 34 6.16 -4.82 11.84
CA ALA A 34 5.51 -4.93 13.15
C ALA A 34 3.99 -4.68 13.03
N GLN A 35 3.20 -5.37 13.87
CA GLN A 35 1.75 -5.19 13.92
C GLN A 35 1.38 -3.76 14.33
N GLY A 36 0.38 -3.18 13.66
CA GLY A 36 -0.15 -1.84 13.94
C GLY A 36 0.83 -0.70 13.65
N ALA A 37 1.97 -0.99 13.03
CA ALA A 37 2.96 0.02 12.65
C ALA A 37 2.76 0.50 11.20
N VAL A 38 3.25 1.70 10.93
CA VAL A 38 3.49 2.21 9.57
C VAL A 38 4.95 1.93 9.22
N HIS A 39 5.17 0.94 8.35
CA HIS A 39 6.49 0.57 7.85
C HIS A 39 6.65 1.09 6.42
N VAL A 40 7.66 1.90 6.18
CA VAL A 40 7.91 2.48 4.86
C VAL A 40 9.18 1.92 4.25
N ILE A 41 9.08 1.47 3.01
CA ILE A 41 10.21 1.04 2.19
C ILE A 41 10.61 2.22 1.31
N VAL A 42 11.86 2.65 1.41
CA VAL A 42 12.45 3.71 0.59
C VAL A 42 13.62 3.15 -0.21
N GLY A 43 14.03 3.84 -1.27
CA GLY A 43 15.19 3.44 -2.09
C GLY A 43 15.12 4.00 -3.50
N PRO A 44 16.18 3.87 -4.30
CA PRO A 44 16.22 4.39 -5.66
C PRO A 44 15.21 3.70 -6.59
N ASN A 45 15.00 4.28 -7.76
CA ASN A 45 14.20 3.64 -8.81
C ASN A 45 14.89 2.36 -9.27
N GLY A 46 14.12 1.28 -9.44
CA GLY A 46 14.68 -0.03 -9.78
C GLY A 46 15.25 -0.83 -8.59
N ALA A 47 15.17 -0.32 -7.37
CA ALA A 47 15.62 -1.01 -6.15
C ALA A 47 14.83 -2.27 -5.78
N GLY A 48 13.71 -2.56 -6.48
CA GLY A 48 12.87 -3.73 -6.20
C GLY A 48 11.75 -3.49 -5.19
N LYS A 49 11.42 -2.25 -4.85
CA LYS A 49 10.38 -1.91 -3.85
C LYS A 49 9.00 -2.49 -4.20
N THR A 50 8.46 -2.16 -5.38
CA THR A 50 7.19 -2.73 -5.88
C THR A 50 7.27 -4.26 -6.02
N THR A 51 8.44 -4.79 -6.43
CA THR A 51 8.68 -6.23 -6.54
C THR A 51 8.54 -6.91 -5.17
N LEU A 52 9.07 -6.30 -4.10
CA LEU A 52 8.94 -6.82 -2.74
C LEU A 52 7.49 -6.78 -2.25
N LEU A 53 6.76 -5.69 -2.53
CA LEU A 53 5.32 -5.60 -2.21
C LEU A 53 4.51 -6.67 -2.95
N THR A 54 4.75 -6.87 -4.25
CA THR A 54 4.03 -7.89 -5.04
C THR A 54 4.35 -9.32 -4.60
N ALA A 55 5.56 -9.58 -4.12
CA ALA A 55 5.91 -10.85 -3.50
C ALA A 55 5.18 -11.05 -2.16
N ALA A 56 5.10 -10.01 -1.32
CA ALA A 56 4.34 -10.06 -0.07
C ALA A 56 2.85 -10.37 -0.28
N LEU A 57 2.30 -9.91 -1.40
CA LEU A 57 0.92 -10.19 -1.82
C LEU A 57 0.75 -11.59 -2.48
N GLY A 58 1.82 -12.35 -2.66
CA GLY A 58 1.78 -13.65 -3.35
C GLY A 58 1.50 -13.55 -4.85
N LEU A 59 1.69 -12.38 -5.46
CA LEU A 59 1.40 -12.13 -6.88
C LEU A 59 2.53 -12.57 -7.82
N ILE A 60 3.73 -12.76 -7.30
CA ILE A 60 4.91 -13.22 -8.06
C ILE A 60 5.66 -14.30 -7.29
N PRO A 61 6.33 -15.23 -7.98
CA PRO A 61 7.16 -16.25 -7.33
C PRO A 61 8.43 -15.63 -6.72
N PHE A 62 8.89 -16.23 -5.62
CA PHE A 62 10.12 -15.84 -4.92
C PHE A 62 10.78 -17.07 -4.30
N GLU A 63 12.08 -16.97 -4.01
CA GLU A 63 12.82 -17.88 -3.15
C GLU A 63 12.90 -17.34 -1.73
N GLY A 64 13.11 -18.19 -0.73
CA GLY A 64 13.07 -17.83 0.68
C GLY A 64 11.71 -18.05 1.30
N ARG A 65 11.34 -17.25 2.30
CA ARG A 65 10.05 -17.38 3.00
C ARG A 65 9.48 -16.01 3.31
N ILE A 66 8.14 -15.90 3.20
CA ILE A 66 7.36 -14.78 3.71
C ILE A 66 6.33 -15.38 4.67
N LEU A 67 6.41 -15.01 5.94
CA LEU A 67 5.50 -15.48 6.98
C LEU A 67 4.55 -14.36 7.36
N ALA A 68 3.26 -14.69 7.48
CA ALA A 68 2.24 -13.74 7.93
C ALA A 68 1.58 -14.26 9.22
N HIS A 69 1.49 -13.39 10.23
CA HIS A 69 0.96 -13.68 11.55
C HIS A 69 -0.33 -12.89 11.77
N TRP A 70 -1.40 -13.36 11.11
CA TRP A 70 -2.69 -12.70 11.15
C TRP A 70 -3.35 -12.83 12.54
N ARG A 71 -4.02 -11.76 12.98
CA ARG A 71 -4.83 -11.75 14.21
C ARG A 71 -6.26 -12.17 13.96
N GLY A 72 -6.75 -12.00 12.76
CA GLY A 72 -8.10 -12.30 12.32
C GLY A 72 -8.13 -13.10 11.01
N ASP A 73 -8.83 -12.59 10.02
CA ASP A 73 -9.08 -13.28 8.75
C ASP A 73 -8.01 -13.02 7.66
N GLY A 74 -6.94 -12.31 7.99
CA GLY A 74 -5.81 -12.09 7.10
C GLY A 74 -6.12 -11.19 5.91
N ARG A 75 -7.03 -10.23 6.07
CA ARG A 75 -7.41 -9.33 4.99
C ARG A 75 -6.29 -8.36 4.66
N ILE A 76 -6.02 -8.26 3.36
CA ILE A 76 -5.05 -7.32 2.80
C ILE A 76 -5.79 -6.33 1.90
N GLY A 77 -5.59 -5.04 2.16
CA GLY A 77 -5.92 -3.96 1.22
C GLY A 77 -4.69 -3.64 0.37
N TYR A 78 -4.86 -3.43 -0.92
CA TYR A 78 -3.75 -3.06 -1.81
C TYR A 78 -4.13 -1.90 -2.73
N VAL A 79 -3.26 -0.90 -2.76
CA VAL A 79 -3.33 0.22 -3.71
C VAL A 79 -2.04 0.23 -4.52
N PRO A 80 -2.07 -0.16 -5.80
CA PRO A 80 -0.90 -0.18 -6.69
C PRO A 80 -0.48 1.23 -7.11
N GLN A 81 0.78 1.38 -7.50
CA GLN A 81 1.33 2.63 -8.06
C GLN A 81 0.59 3.05 -9.34
N ALA A 82 0.30 2.10 -10.21
CA ALA A 82 -0.46 2.30 -11.44
C ALA A 82 -1.60 1.29 -11.54
N PHE A 83 -2.75 1.77 -11.95
CA PHE A 83 -3.90 0.93 -12.24
C PHE A 83 -4.43 1.31 -13.62
N ALA A 84 -4.18 0.43 -14.60
CA ALA A 84 -4.64 0.63 -15.95
C ALA A 84 -6.11 0.20 -16.09
N VAL A 85 -6.96 1.13 -16.50
CA VAL A 85 -8.35 0.86 -16.85
C VAL A 85 -8.42 0.76 -18.36
N ASP A 86 -8.91 -0.37 -18.89
CA ASP A 86 -9.19 -0.50 -20.32
C ASP A 86 -10.41 0.37 -20.66
N PRO A 87 -10.26 1.40 -21.52
CA PRO A 87 -11.37 2.29 -21.88
C PRO A 87 -12.53 1.59 -22.59
N SER A 88 -12.29 0.41 -23.15
CA SER A 88 -13.32 -0.38 -23.83
C SER A 88 -14.28 -1.10 -22.86
N LEU A 89 -13.89 -1.23 -21.59
CA LEU A 89 -14.70 -1.87 -20.56
C LEU A 89 -15.69 -0.86 -19.95
N PRO A 90 -17.01 -1.08 -20.08
CA PRO A 90 -18.03 -0.19 -19.53
C PRO A 90 -18.23 -0.44 -18.02
N VAL A 91 -17.14 -0.37 -17.24
CA VAL A 91 -17.18 -0.60 -15.78
C VAL A 91 -17.30 0.73 -15.07
N THR A 92 -18.36 0.90 -14.28
CA THR A 92 -18.57 2.08 -13.44
C THR A 92 -17.85 1.93 -12.08
N VAL A 93 -17.75 3.03 -11.33
CA VAL A 93 -17.23 3.03 -9.95
C VAL A 93 -18.07 2.09 -9.06
N GLU A 94 -19.41 2.13 -9.20
CA GLU A 94 -20.32 1.23 -8.47
C GLU A 94 -20.04 -0.24 -8.82
N ASP A 95 -19.89 -0.56 -10.10
CA ASP A 95 -19.62 -1.94 -10.54
C ASP A 95 -18.31 -2.46 -9.98
N PHE A 96 -17.26 -1.66 -10.06
CA PHE A 96 -15.93 -2.02 -9.53
C PHE A 96 -15.97 -2.27 -8.03
N LEU A 97 -16.56 -1.35 -7.27
CA LEU A 97 -16.65 -1.49 -5.82
C LEU A 97 -17.57 -2.64 -5.41
N ALA A 98 -18.58 -2.98 -6.22
CA ALA A 98 -19.50 -4.09 -5.94
C ALA A 98 -18.84 -5.47 -6.09
N LEU A 99 -17.77 -5.60 -6.89
CA LEU A 99 -17.08 -6.89 -7.12
C LEU A 99 -16.64 -7.58 -5.81
N THR A 100 -16.27 -6.80 -4.80
CA THR A 100 -15.81 -7.32 -3.49
C THR A 100 -16.88 -7.28 -2.40
N ARG A 101 -18.07 -6.66 -2.66
CA ARG A 101 -19.11 -6.37 -1.65
C ARG A 101 -20.38 -7.19 -1.80
N GLN A 102 -20.47 -7.98 -2.87
CA GLN A 102 -21.59 -8.90 -3.09
C GLN A 102 -21.12 -10.20 -3.74
N ARG A 103 -21.84 -11.30 -3.48
CA ARG A 103 -21.58 -12.60 -4.14
C ARG A 103 -22.26 -12.73 -5.49
N ARG A 104 -23.31 -11.93 -5.73
CA ARG A 104 -24.05 -11.93 -6.99
C ARG A 104 -23.20 -11.24 -8.07
N PRO A 105 -23.07 -11.82 -9.28
CA PRO A 105 -22.39 -11.17 -10.39
C PRO A 105 -22.98 -9.79 -10.69
N VAL A 106 -22.13 -8.80 -10.95
CA VAL A 106 -22.52 -7.38 -11.14
C VAL A 106 -23.44 -7.21 -12.36
N CYS A 107 -23.30 -8.07 -13.39
CA CYS A 107 -24.17 -8.06 -14.56
C CYS A 107 -25.68 -8.30 -14.24
N PHE A 108 -26.01 -8.81 -13.06
CA PHE A 108 -27.37 -8.91 -12.55
C PHE A 108 -27.77 -7.73 -11.65
N GLY A 109 -26.95 -6.67 -11.64
CA GLY A 109 -27.14 -5.45 -10.87
C GLY A 109 -26.50 -5.49 -9.47
N VAL A 110 -26.38 -4.31 -8.89
CA VAL A 110 -25.82 -4.11 -7.55
C VAL A 110 -26.94 -4.19 -6.50
N SER A 111 -26.71 -4.97 -5.44
CA SER A 111 -27.70 -5.13 -4.37
C SER A 111 -27.89 -3.82 -3.60
N ARG A 112 -29.09 -3.65 -2.99
CA ARG A 112 -29.39 -2.43 -2.19
C ARG A 112 -28.40 -2.23 -1.05
N ALA A 113 -27.97 -3.31 -0.39
CA ALA A 113 -27.00 -3.26 0.69
C ALA A 113 -25.61 -2.84 0.20
N ALA A 114 -25.14 -3.43 -0.92
CA ALA A 114 -23.86 -3.06 -1.53
C ALA A 114 -23.88 -1.59 -1.98
N ARG A 115 -24.96 -1.14 -2.63
CA ARG A 115 -25.12 0.26 -3.08
C ARG A 115 -25.08 1.25 -1.92
N ALA A 116 -25.78 0.97 -0.81
CA ALA A 116 -25.74 1.82 0.37
C ALA A 116 -24.32 1.90 0.97
N ARG A 117 -23.58 0.78 1.00
CA ARG A 117 -22.21 0.74 1.48
C ARG A 117 -21.27 1.50 0.56
N ILE A 118 -21.39 1.32 -0.75
CA ILE A 118 -20.59 2.03 -1.76
C ILE A 118 -20.79 3.54 -1.66
N ALA A 119 -22.04 4.01 -1.54
CA ALA A 119 -22.34 5.43 -1.37
C ALA A 119 -21.69 6.01 -0.09
N SER A 120 -21.65 5.24 1.02
CA SER A 120 -20.93 5.67 2.22
C SER A 120 -19.43 5.78 1.95
N LEU A 121 -18.81 4.76 1.36
CA LEU A 121 -17.37 4.74 1.07
C LEU A 121 -16.95 5.90 0.16
N LEU A 122 -17.75 6.19 -0.87
CA LEU A 122 -17.45 7.29 -1.79
C LEU A 122 -17.53 8.65 -1.10
N ARG A 123 -18.49 8.85 -0.17
CA ARG A 123 -18.53 10.06 0.66
C ARG A 123 -17.28 10.18 1.54
N ASP A 124 -16.85 9.07 2.16
CA ASP A 124 -15.70 9.06 3.07
C ASP A 124 -14.40 9.45 2.35
N VAL A 125 -14.32 9.23 1.02
CA VAL A 125 -13.17 9.62 0.18
C VAL A 125 -13.43 10.86 -0.70
N GLY A 126 -14.53 11.59 -0.47
CA GLY A 126 -14.87 12.82 -1.18
C GLY A 126 -15.20 12.62 -2.67
N LEU A 127 -15.86 11.51 -3.00
CA LEU A 127 -16.30 11.13 -4.36
C LEU A 127 -17.82 10.91 -4.46
N ASP A 128 -18.59 11.56 -3.60
CA ASP A 128 -20.06 11.47 -3.59
C ASP A 128 -20.64 11.82 -4.98
N GLY A 129 -21.59 11.02 -5.44
CA GLY A 129 -22.23 11.21 -6.75
C GLY A 129 -21.46 10.68 -7.96
N LEU A 130 -20.31 10.03 -7.77
CA LEU A 130 -19.52 9.44 -8.86
C LEU A 130 -19.80 7.94 -9.09
N GLU A 131 -20.82 7.37 -8.44
CA GLU A 131 -21.15 5.94 -8.47
C GLU A 131 -21.27 5.39 -9.89
N HIS A 132 -21.94 6.15 -10.76
CA HIS A 132 -22.25 5.72 -12.14
C HIS A 132 -21.24 6.21 -13.18
N ARG A 133 -20.17 6.88 -12.75
CA ARG A 133 -19.11 7.29 -13.66
C ARG A 133 -18.26 6.10 -14.11
N PRO A 134 -17.95 5.97 -15.40
CA PRO A 134 -16.98 4.97 -15.86
C PRO A 134 -15.61 5.19 -15.20
N LEU A 135 -14.93 4.11 -14.80
CA LEU A 135 -13.58 4.21 -14.23
C LEU A 135 -12.59 4.85 -15.20
N SER A 136 -12.77 4.64 -16.50
CA SER A 136 -11.85 5.13 -17.54
C SER A 136 -11.85 6.66 -17.72
N VAL A 137 -12.87 7.37 -17.22
CA VAL A 137 -12.96 8.83 -17.33
C VAL A 137 -12.60 9.56 -16.03
N LEU A 138 -12.21 8.82 -14.98
CA LEU A 138 -11.75 9.40 -13.73
C LEU A 138 -10.36 10.02 -13.90
N SER A 139 -10.13 11.14 -13.23
CA SER A 139 -8.77 11.65 -13.05
C SER A 139 -7.93 10.65 -12.24
N GLY A 140 -6.60 10.73 -12.34
CA GLY A 140 -5.71 9.86 -11.58
C GLY A 140 -5.94 9.94 -10.06
N GLY A 141 -6.24 11.14 -9.54
CA GLY A 141 -6.56 11.33 -8.11
C GLY A 141 -7.91 10.73 -7.71
N GLU A 142 -8.96 10.88 -8.55
CA GLU A 142 -10.27 10.25 -8.32
C GLU A 142 -10.14 8.72 -8.33
N LEU A 143 -9.46 8.16 -9.34
CA LEU A 143 -9.23 6.72 -9.45
C LEU A 143 -8.48 6.19 -8.22
N ARG A 144 -7.45 6.90 -7.75
CA ARG A 144 -6.70 6.51 -6.56
C ARG A 144 -7.57 6.49 -5.31
N ARG A 145 -8.45 7.48 -5.12
CA ARG A 145 -9.42 7.49 -4.02
C ARG A 145 -10.43 6.34 -4.11
N VAL A 146 -10.87 5.96 -5.32
CA VAL A 146 -11.71 4.76 -5.52
C VAL A 146 -10.95 3.49 -5.10
N LEU A 147 -9.67 3.35 -5.50
CA LEU A 147 -8.84 2.21 -5.12
C LEU A 147 -8.62 2.16 -3.60
N LEU A 148 -8.38 3.31 -2.95
CA LEU A 148 -8.31 3.40 -1.49
C LEU A 148 -9.61 2.96 -0.84
N ALA A 149 -10.76 3.48 -1.27
CA ALA A 149 -12.07 3.07 -0.77
C ALA A 149 -12.29 1.56 -0.92
N ASN A 150 -11.82 0.97 -2.04
CA ASN A 150 -11.88 -0.48 -2.23
C ASN A 150 -10.97 -1.24 -1.27
N ALA A 151 -9.75 -0.77 -1.06
CA ALA A 151 -8.75 -1.43 -0.20
C ALA A 151 -9.11 -1.38 1.28
N LEU A 152 -9.93 -0.40 1.71
CA LEU A 152 -10.29 -0.15 3.10
C LEU A 152 -11.60 -0.81 3.53
N ASP A 153 -12.35 -1.40 2.62
CA ASP A 153 -13.63 -2.02 2.96
C ASP A 153 -13.72 -3.46 2.42
N PRO A 154 -13.81 -4.42 3.35
CA PRO A 154 -13.75 -4.29 4.82
C PRO A 154 -12.35 -3.92 5.32
N LEU A 155 -12.30 -3.32 6.53
CA LEU A 155 -11.02 -2.84 7.12
C LEU A 155 -9.97 -3.96 7.12
N PRO A 156 -8.80 -3.76 6.48
CA PRO A 156 -7.77 -4.78 6.39
C PRO A 156 -6.89 -4.84 7.66
N GLU A 157 -6.28 -6.00 7.91
CA GLU A 157 -5.20 -6.11 8.90
C GLU A 157 -3.87 -5.54 8.39
N LEU A 158 -3.66 -5.64 7.07
CA LEU A 158 -2.53 -5.08 6.36
C LEU A 158 -3.02 -4.22 5.19
N LEU A 159 -2.64 -2.96 5.18
CA LEU A 159 -2.79 -2.09 4.01
C LEU A 159 -1.44 -1.94 3.31
N VAL A 160 -1.36 -2.33 2.05
CA VAL A 160 -0.18 -2.18 1.20
C VAL A 160 -0.40 -1.02 0.24
N LEU A 161 0.50 -0.04 0.27
CA LEU A 161 0.44 1.17 -0.54
C LEU A 161 1.71 1.33 -1.37
N ASP A 162 1.58 1.31 -2.68
CA ASP A 162 2.73 1.52 -3.58
C ASP A 162 2.70 2.93 -4.15
N GLU A 163 3.57 3.80 -3.67
CA GLU A 163 3.69 5.22 -4.01
C GLU A 163 2.32 5.96 -3.99
N PRO A 164 1.58 5.93 -2.88
CA PRO A 164 0.19 6.39 -2.84
C PRO A 164 0.03 7.91 -3.04
N ALA A 165 1.07 8.70 -2.81
CA ALA A 165 1.04 10.16 -2.97
C ALA A 165 1.35 10.61 -4.41
N SER A 166 1.82 9.72 -5.28
CA SER A 166 2.19 10.08 -6.67
C SER A 166 0.99 10.66 -7.43
N GLY A 167 1.13 11.87 -7.96
CA GLY A 167 0.07 12.55 -8.73
C GLY A 167 -1.05 13.17 -7.89
N LEU A 168 -0.93 13.21 -6.56
CA LEU A 168 -1.82 13.98 -5.69
C LEU A 168 -1.31 15.41 -5.55
N ASP A 169 -2.24 16.36 -5.39
CA ASP A 169 -1.95 17.71 -4.94
C ASP A 169 -1.66 17.75 -3.44
N GLU A 170 -1.22 18.89 -2.90
CA GLU A 170 -0.90 19.04 -1.47
C GLU A 170 -2.09 18.68 -0.56
N GLY A 171 -3.31 19.03 -0.97
CA GLY A 171 -4.52 18.69 -0.23
C GLY A 171 -4.78 17.17 -0.19
N GLY A 172 -4.59 16.49 -1.31
CA GLY A 172 -4.73 15.05 -1.42
C GLY A 172 -3.65 14.29 -0.61
N VAL A 173 -2.43 14.82 -0.58
CA VAL A 173 -1.36 14.26 0.28
C VAL A 173 -1.74 14.37 1.75
N GLY A 174 -2.25 15.52 2.21
CA GLY A 174 -2.70 15.71 3.58
C GLY A 174 -3.81 14.73 3.96
N GLN A 175 -4.82 14.57 3.10
CA GLN A 175 -5.91 13.60 3.32
C GLN A 175 -5.40 12.15 3.42
N LEU A 176 -4.44 11.77 2.58
CA LEU A 176 -3.80 10.45 2.64
C LEU A 176 -3.07 10.24 3.97
N GLU A 177 -2.34 11.25 4.45
CA GLU A 177 -1.62 11.17 5.72
C GLU A 177 -2.56 11.01 6.90
N ASP A 178 -3.67 11.75 6.94
CA ASP A 178 -4.68 11.66 7.99
C ASP A 178 -5.38 10.30 7.97
N LEU A 179 -5.63 9.76 6.78
CA LEU A 179 -6.16 8.41 6.62
C LEU A 179 -5.19 7.37 7.20
N VAL A 180 -3.90 7.43 6.87
CA VAL A 180 -2.89 6.49 7.37
C VAL A 180 -2.80 6.58 8.90
N ARG A 181 -2.85 7.78 9.49
CA ARG A 181 -2.86 7.96 10.95
C ARG A 181 -4.11 7.33 11.60
N THR A 182 -5.27 7.53 10.98
CA THR A 182 -6.55 6.96 11.46
C THR A 182 -6.51 5.43 11.43
N LEU A 183 -6.01 4.86 10.34
CA LEU A 183 -5.89 3.41 10.17
C LEU A 183 -4.93 2.80 11.20
N LYS A 184 -3.77 3.43 11.42
CA LYS A 184 -2.85 3.04 12.48
C LYS A 184 -3.54 3.08 13.85
N GLY A 185 -4.30 4.13 14.15
CA GLY A 185 -5.08 4.24 15.39
C GLY A 185 -6.12 3.13 15.57
N SER A 186 -6.61 2.55 14.47
CA SER A 186 -7.53 1.39 14.45
C SER A 186 -6.80 0.04 14.53
N GLY A 187 -5.46 0.03 14.64
CA GLY A 187 -4.63 -1.17 14.70
C GLY A 187 -4.34 -1.83 13.35
N CYS A 188 -4.67 -1.18 12.23
CA CYS A 188 -4.26 -1.62 10.91
C CYS A 188 -2.74 -1.44 10.76
N THR A 189 -2.08 -2.44 10.19
CA THR A 189 -0.66 -2.34 9.80
C THR A 189 -0.56 -1.75 8.42
N VAL A 190 0.34 -0.80 8.21
CA VAL A 190 0.55 -0.19 6.89
C VAL A 190 1.96 -0.49 6.41
N LEU A 191 2.07 -1.11 5.22
CA LEU A 191 3.32 -1.30 4.50
C LEU A 191 3.28 -0.42 3.26
N MET A 192 4.15 0.59 3.21
CA MET A 192 4.10 1.61 2.16
C MET A 192 5.44 1.76 1.46
N VAL A 193 5.41 1.96 0.15
CA VAL A 193 6.56 2.48 -0.62
C VAL A 193 6.36 3.97 -0.82
N SER A 194 7.39 4.76 -0.55
CA SER A 194 7.40 6.20 -0.84
C SER A 194 8.81 6.65 -1.23
N HIS A 195 8.88 7.67 -2.08
CA HIS A 195 10.10 8.40 -2.42
C HIS A 195 10.11 9.80 -1.79
N ASP A 196 9.02 10.23 -1.17
CA ASP A 196 8.91 11.52 -0.45
C ASP A 196 9.37 11.35 1.01
N LEU A 197 10.59 11.80 1.28
CA LEU A 197 11.19 11.69 2.62
C LEU A 197 10.49 12.53 3.67
N GLU A 198 9.87 13.65 3.30
CA GLU A 198 9.11 14.47 4.24
C GLU A 198 7.83 13.76 4.68
N GLN A 199 7.12 13.12 3.74
CA GLN A 199 5.99 12.27 4.05
C GLN A 199 6.42 11.09 4.96
N VAL A 200 7.54 10.45 4.63
CA VAL A 200 8.07 9.33 5.42
C VAL A 200 8.37 9.75 6.86
N ARG A 201 9.02 10.93 7.05
CA ARG A 201 9.28 11.48 8.40
C ARG A 201 8.02 11.73 9.22
N ARG A 202 6.91 12.12 8.55
CA ARG A 202 5.65 12.42 9.23
C ARG A 202 4.82 11.18 9.59
N LEU A 203 4.99 10.08 8.86
CA LEU A 203 4.11 8.92 8.96
C LEU A 203 4.77 7.67 9.52
N ALA A 204 6.04 7.43 9.18
CA ALA A 204 6.66 6.14 9.40
C ALA A 204 7.07 5.92 10.86
N ASP A 205 6.78 4.74 11.39
CA ASP A 205 7.38 4.24 12.63
C ASP A 205 8.74 3.59 12.35
N ARG A 206 8.79 2.84 11.25
CA ARG A 206 10.00 2.13 10.81
C ARG A 206 10.24 2.38 9.32
N VAL A 207 11.50 2.38 8.96
CA VAL A 207 11.94 2.54 7.57
C VAL A 207 12.90 1.42 7.22
N THR A 208 12.71 0.83 6.04
CA THR A 208 13.68 -0.02 5.37
C THR A 208 14.22 0.69 4.14
N VAL A 209 15.52 0.84 4.05
CA VAL A 209 16.21 1.30 2.84
C VAL A 209 16.54 0.09 2.00
N LEU A 210 15.97 0.02 0.81
CA LEU A 210 16.12 -1.09 -0.13
C LEU A 210 16.90 -0.64 -1.37
N ASP A 211 17.91 -1.42 -1.74
CA ASP A 211 18.58 -1.35 -3.04
C ASP A 211 18.97 -2.76 -3.47
N ARG A 212 18.00 -3.52 -3.99
CA ARG A 212 18.07 -4.96 -4.29
C ARG A 212 18.36 -5.85 -3.07
N VAL A 213 18.90 -5.28 -2.04
CA VAL A 213 19.14 -5.85 -0.70
C VAL A 213 18.64 -4.87 0.36
N VAL A 214 18.46 -5.32 1.58
CA VAL A 214 18.24 -4.40 2.70
C VAL A 214 19.56 -3.71 3.03
N VAL A 215 19.65 -2.40 2.78
CA VAL A 215 20.82 -1.59 3.13
C VAL A 215 20.83 -1.27 4.61
N THR A 216 19.68 -0.87 5.14
CA THR A 216 19.46 -0.62 6.56
C THR A 216 17.99 -0.68 6.90
N GLU A 217 17.67 -1.02 8.13
CA GLU A 217 16.31 -1.03 8.68
C GLU A 217 16.34 -0.53 10.13
N GLY A 218 15.32 0.23 10.53
CA GLY A 218 15.21 0.71 11.90
C GLY A 218 14.07 1.69 12.13
N PRO A 219 14.02 2.31 13.33
CA PRO A 219 13.12 3.43 13.61
C PRO A 219 13.32 4.55 12.59
N ALA A 220 12.22 5.16 12.13
CA ALA A 220 12.26 6.13 11.03
C ALA A 220 13.22 7.30 11.31
N ALA A 221 13.15 7.88 12.51
CA ALA A 221 13.99 9.02 12.90
C ALA A 221 15.49 8.71 12.82
N GLU A 222 15.89 7.54 13.31
CA GLU A 222 17.30 7.11 13.34
C GLU A 222 17.80 6.75 11.93
N THR A 223 17.00 5.98 11.19
CA THR A 223 17.36 5.50 9.86
C THR A 223 17.51 6.65 8.87
N LEU A 224 16.58 7.63 8.89
CA LEU A 224 16.60 8.78 7.98
C LEU A 224 17.63 9.86 8.36
N ALA A 225 18.17 9.83 9.58
CA ALA A 225 19.23 10.75 10.00
C ALA A 225 20.64 10.31 9.52
N ARG A 226 20.79 9.10 9.02
CA ARG A 226 22.08 8.57 8.56
C ARG A 226 22.51 9.23 7.24
N HIS A 227 23.74 9.70 7.18
CA HIS A 227 24.28 10.37 5.98
C HIS A 227 24.37 9.45 4.75
N ASP A 228 24.64 8.15 4.96
CA ASP A 228 24.70 7.14 3.89
C ASP A 228 23.33 6.91 3.23
N VAL A 229 22.25 7.01 4.01
CA VAL A 229 20.88 6.90 3.50
C VAL A 229 20.50 8.12 2.65
N ALA A 230 20.88 9.33 3.09
CA ALA A 230 20.60 10.56 2.34
C ALA A 230 21.27 10.56 0.95
N ALA A 231 22.41 9.89 0.79
CA ALA A 231 23.11 9.77 -0.49
C ALA A 231 22.45 8.79 -1.47
N LEU A 232 21.73 7.78 -0.96
CA LEU A 232 21.04 6.77 -1.76
C LEU A 232 19.64 7.22 -2.24
N LEU A 233 19.08 8.22 -1.56
CA LEU A 233 17.73 8.68 -1.86
C LEU A 233 17.80 9.93 -2.76
N PRO A 234 17.03 10.00 -3.85
CA PRO A 234 17.01 11.19 -4.69
C PRO A 234 16.61 12.40 -3.83
N SER A 235 17.50 13.39 -3.78
CA SER A 235 17.20 14.67 -3.16
C SER A 235 15.99 15.24 -3.90
N GLY A 236 14.87 15.41 -3.21
CA GLY A 236 13.66 15.99 -3.78
C GLY A 236 13.94 17.40 -4.30
N ARG A 237 14.40 17.53 -5.54
CA ARG A 237 14.36 18.81 -6.25
C ARG A 237 12.91 19.03 -6.64
N ARG A 238 12.28 19.99 -5.98
CA ARG A 238 11.06 20.63 -6.48
C ARG A 238 11.34 21.10 -7.91
N GLN A 239 10.61 20.58 -8.88
CA GLN A 239 10.36 21.26 -10.16
C GLN A 239 8.99 21.89 -10.09
#